data_d0a76675d3f97a21e5bf2324c5277799
#
_entry.id   d0a76675d3f97a21e5bf2324c5277799
#
_cell.length_a   1.000
_cell.length_b   1.000
_cell.length_c   1.000
_cell.angle_alpha   90.00
_cell.angle_beta   90.00
_cell.angle_gamma   90.00
#
_symmetry.space_group_name_H-M   'P 1'
#
loop_
_entity.id
_entity.type
_entity.pdbx_description
1 polymer ?
#
loop_
_entity_poly.entity_id
_entity_poly.type
_entity_poly.pdbx_seq_one_letter_code
_entity_poly.pdbx_strand_id
1 'polypeptide(L)' 'MARNSNSNSNTSSDSKNKLQSFKSEVASSLNIDLKQGYNGDLTSREAGSIGGEMVKRMIAYAEKNLH' A
#
# COMPACT_ATOMS: atom_id res chain seq x y z
N MET A 1 17.05 20.56 11.90
CA MET A 1 16.75 20.13 11.55
C MET A 1 15.53 20.11 11.18
N ALA A 2 15.03 20.26 11.30
CA ALA A 2 13.85 20.14 11.03
C ALA A 2 13.45 20.14 9.73
N ARG A 3 13.95 20.33 9.13
CA ARG A 3 13.84 20.35 8.07
C ARG A 3 13.02 19.69 7.36
N ASN A 4 12.99 19.22 7.25
CA ASN A 4 12.43 18.34 6.50
C ASN A 4 11.05 18.18 6.71
N SER A 5 10.54 18.51 7.70
CA SER A 5 9.21 18.15 7.97
C SER A 5 8.23 18.78 7.03
N ASN A 6 8.47 19.95 6.57
CA ASN A 6 7.52 20.57 5.69
C ASN A 6 7.46 19.97 4.33
N SER A 7 8.57 19.75 3.73
CA SER A 7 8.56 19.16 2.42
C SER A 7 8.09 17.74 2.51
N ASN A 8 8.34 17.10 3.62
CA ASN A 8 7.90 15.76 3.79
C ASN A 8 6.41 15.64 3.87
N SER A 9 5.72 16.58 4.43
CA SER A 9 4.31 16.46 4.56
C SER A 9 3.62 16.47 3.21
N ASN A 10 4.08 17.27 2.29
CA ASN A 10 3.50 17.25 0.96
C ASN A 10 3.78 15.95 0.25
N THR A 11 5.01 15.51 0.35
CA THR A 11 5.39 14.25 -0.26
C THR A 11 4.65 13.11 0.36
N SER A 12 4.48 13.17 1.65
CA SER A 12 3.75 12.14 2.37
C SER A 12 2.33 11.98 1.91
N SER A 13 1.68 13.09 1.69
CA SER A 13 0.30 13.08 1.27
C SER A 13 0.14 12.39 -0.07
N ASP A 14 1.02 12.74 -0.99
CA ASP A 14 1.01 12.15 -2.30
C ASP A 14 1.32 10.67 -2.24
N SER A 15 2.33 10.32 -1.47
CA SER A 15 2.73 8.94 -1.31
C SER A 15 1.63 8.13 -0.68
N LYS A 16 0.94 8.70 0.28
CA LYS A 16 -0.15 8.04 0.94
C LYS A 16 -1.27 7.73 -0.02
N ASN A 17 -1.59 8.67 -0.88
CA ASN A 17 -2.66 8.46 -1.85
C ASN A 17 -2.31 7.36 -2.83
N LYS A 18 -1.08 7.36 -3.28
CA LYS A 18 -0.63 6.32 -4.20
C LYS A 18 -0.62 4.96 -3.54
N LEU A 19 -0.18 4.92 -2.31
CA LEU A 19 -0.12 3.66 -1.58
C LEU A 19 -1.52 3.14 -1.32
N GLN A 20 -2.44 4.03 -1.04
CA GLN A 20 -3.82 3.63 -0.78
C GLN A 20 -4.46 3.07 -2.05
N SER A 21 -4.18 3.69 -3.18
CA SER A 21 -4.67 3.20 -4.46
C SER A 21 -4.10 1.83 -4.78
N PHE A 22 -2.82 1.67 -4.53
CA PHE A 22 -2.16 0.40 -4.76
C PHE A 22 -2.77 -0.69 -3.88
N LYS A 23 -2.98 -0.36 -2.63
CA LYS A 23 -3.58 -1.30 -1.69
C LYS A 23 -4.97 -1.72 -2.14
N SER A 24 -5.76 -0.77 -2.59
CA SER A 24 -7.11 -1.06 -3.06
C SER A 24 -7.08 -1.96 -4.27
N GLU A 25 -6.15 -1.71 -5.16
CA GLU A 25 -6.01 -2.52 -6.35
C GLU A 25 -5.65 -3.95 -6.00
N VAL A 26 -4.72 -4.10 -5.08
CA VAL A 26 -4.30 -5.43 -4.65
C VAL A 26 -5.44 -6.16 -3.97
N ALA A 27 -6.14 -5.47 -3.08
CA ALA A 27 -7.27 -6.08 -2.38
C ALA A 27 -8.32 -6.54 -3.38
N SER A 28 -8.58 -5.73 -4.36
CA SER A 28 -9.57 -6.05 -5.38
C SER A 28 -9.16 -7.32 -6.14
N SER A 29 -7.89 -7.44 -6.47
CA SER A 29 -7.42 -8.61 -7.20
C SER A 29 -7.48 -9.87 -6.35
N LEU A 30 -7.50 -9.73 -5.04
CA LEU A 30 -7.63 -10.86 -4.13
C LEU A 30 -9.07 -11.08 -3.69
N ASN A 31 -9.98 -10.31 -4.24
CA ASN A 31 -11.40 -10.38 -3.86
C ASN A 31 -11.64 -10.04 -2.41
N ILE A 32 -10.88 -9.11 -1.89
CA ILE A 32 -11.04 -8.63 -0.53
C ILE A 32 -11.62 -7.23 -0.59
N ASP A 33 -12.72 -7.02 0.12
CA ASP A 33 -13.40 -5.74 0.12
C ASP A 33 -12.88 -4.86 1.23
N LEU A 34 -12.06 -3.87 0.86
CA LEU A 34 -11.47 -2.98 1.83
C LEU A 34 -12.49 -2.08 2.53
N LYS A 35 -13.58 -1.80 1.86
CA LYS A 35 -14.61 -0.98 2.48
C LYS A 35 -15.20 -1.66 3.68
N GLN A 36 -15.45 -2.94 3.56
CA GLN A 36 -15.94 -3.70 4.67
C GLN A 36 -14.87 -3.99 5.66
N GLY A 37 -13.64 -3.94 5.22
CA GLY A 37 -12.52 -4.20 6.09
C GLY A 37 -12.13 -3.04 6.95
N TYR A 38 -12.81 -1.93 6.80
CA TYR A 38 -12.47 -0.76 7.58
C TYR A 38 -12.61 -1.06 9.06
N ASN A 39 -11.68 -0.58 9.82
CA ASN A 39 -11.71 -0.71 11.27
C ASN A 39 -11.73 -2.14 11.77
N GLY A 40 -11.06 -2.96 11.16
CA GLY A 40 -10.86 -4.25 11.74
C GLY A 40 -11.78 -5.33 11.29
N ASP A 41 -12.62 -5.04 10.35
CA ASP A 41 -13.40 -6.10 9.75
C ASP A 41 -12.52 -7.03 8.95
N LEU A 42 -11.34 -6.57 8.56
CA LEU A 42 -10.38 -7.43 7.90
C LEU A 42 -9.77 -8.39 8.90
N THR A 43 -9.70 -9.64 8.54
CA THR A 43 -9.01 -10.60 9.39
C THR A 43 -7.51 -10.39 9.24
N SER A 44 -6.76 -10.94 10.18
CA SER A 44 -5.30 -10.88 10.09
C SER A 44 -4.81 -11.55 8.83
N ARG A 45 -5.47 -12.61 8.45
CA ARG A 45 -5.10 -13.34 7.25
C ARG A 45 -5.30 -12.49 6.01
N GLU A 46 -6.43 -11.79 5.95
CA GLU A 46 -6.71 -10.95 4.80
C GLU A 46 -5.73 -9.78 4.72
N ALA A 47 -5.47 -9.15 5.85
CA ALA A 47 -4.52 -8.06 5.89
C ALA A 47 -3.13 -8.53 5.49
N GLY A 48 -2.76 -9.71 5.97
CA GLY A 48 -1.48 -10.30 5.61
C GLY A 48 -1.37 -10.64 4.13
N SER A 49 -2.48 -11.12 3.57
CA SER A 49 -2.49 -11.43 2.14
C SER A 49 -2.31 -10.19 1.28
N ILE A 50 -2.99 -9.12 1.65
CA ILE A 50 -2.84 -7.86 0.93
C ILE A 50 -1.40 -7.36 1.05
N GLY A 51 -0.86 -7.33 2.25
CA GLY A 51 0.49 -6.86 2.48
C GLY A 51 1.52 -7.71 1.74
N GLY A 52 1.35 -9.02 1.79
CA GLY A 52 2.25 -9.92 1.11
C GLY A 52 2.25 -9.72 -0.39
N GLU A 53 1.06 -9.57 -0.95
CA GLU A 53 0.95 -9.36 -2.38
C GLU A 53 1.54 -8.01 -2.78
N MET A 54 1.34 -7.00 -1.97
CA MET A 54 1.92 -5.68 -2.26
C MET A 54 3.44 -5.76 -2.31
N VAL A 55 4.03 -6.43 -1.33
CA VAL A 55 5.48 -6.56 -1.29
C VAL A 55 5.98 -7.33 -2.51
N LYS A 56 5.29 -8.38 -2.84
CA LYS A 56 5.65 -9.19 -4.00
C LYS A 56 5.66 -8.37 -5.28
N ARG A 57 4.64 -7.55 -5.46
CA ARG A 57 4.55 -6.71 -6.65
C ARG A 57 5.62 -5.64 -6.66
N MET A 58 5.93 -5.09 -5.51
CA MET A 58 6.97 -4.08 -5.42
C MET A 58 8.33 -4.66 -5.75
N ILE A 59 8.59 -5.85 -5.28
CA ILE A 59 9.85 -6.53 -5.59
C ILE A 59 9.95 -6.83 -7.07
N ALA A 60 8.87 -7.34 -7.64
CA ALA A 60 8.85 -7.64 -9.07
C ALA A 60 9.09 -6.38 -9.91
N TYR A 61 8.48 -5.29 -9.48
CA TYR A 61 8.66 -4.03 -10.16
C TYR A 61 10.11 -3.56 -10.09
N ALA A 62 10.69 -3.67 -8.91
CA ALA A 62 12.07 -3.26 -8.71
C ALA A 62 13.02 -4.10 -9.56
N GLU A 63 12.81 -5.39 -9.59
CA GLU A 63 13.64 -6.28 -10.39
C GLU A 63 13.57 -5.92 -11.86
N LYS A 64 12.38 -5.60 -12.31
CA LYS A 64 12.17 -5.25 -13.70
C LYS A 64 12.86 -3.96 -14.06
N ASN A 65 12.98 -3.05 -13.12
CA ASN A 65 13.52 -1.74 -13.39
C ASN A 65 14.96 -1.54 -12.95
N LEU A 66 15.56 -2.56 -12.40
CA LEU A 66 16.90 -2.43 -11.87
C LEU A 66 17.95 -3.00 -12.76
N HIS A 67 17.70 -3.43 -13.90
CA HIS A 67 18.81 -3.90 -14.65
C HIS A 67 19.37 -2.85 -15.60
#